data_829c4d8107b6f204c22d98093d4060b5
#
_entry.id   829c4d8107b6f204c22d98093d4060b5
#
_cell.length_a   1.000
_cell.length_b   1.000
_cell.length_c   1.000
_cell.angle_alpha   90.00
_cell.angle_beta   90.00
_cell.angle_gamma   90.00
#
_symmetry.space_group_name_H-M   'P 1'
#
loop_
_entity.id
_entity.type
_entity.pdbx_description
1 polymer ?
#
loop_
_entity_poly.entity_id
_entity_poly.type
_entity_poly.pdbx_seq_one_letter_code
_entity_poly.pdbx_strand_id
1 'polypeptide(L)'
;MTLKPRLFPSNQNLTNDIRNALRPDRSIPALLAGTLTGILQIALSISFAALIFRGEIAADLPRGIGMALFSATIGLGITSLLTSCSAILGGNQSAPAAIMGVMAAGIAGITTGGETRLATVAVAVALTTLITGVSLYGLGAFRLAGLARFLPYPVAGGFLAGTGWLLVVGGIGTMAHRTFSFTGLPALFDPNTLILWLPGLILGAAILILAARIRHYFLMPAVLIAIIVGFYLIARLAGLSASELSADGWLLGPFPTGGLWQPISMAELSIVDWRAIWPQLPHLISAVVITTIALLLNATGLELAINRDIDLNREMRVAGVTNMAAGVGAGLVGYLQLGTSTLNERMGAASRLTGFTAAAISGVTLWMGGAVLGFVPTVVFGSLLIYLGLSLLWEWLVVAWKRLPTVDYLIVLLILAVIATAGFLEGVLVGILATVILFVVSYSRTSVVKHTLTGTSFKSRVTRSPEDRALLEAIGDQAYLLQLQGFIFFGTANSLLDKVRDRVCDVPTRYVVIDFRQVIGLDSTALLSFNKMAQTARAGNFTLVFSGLSGKLQTRFEQGGLREEAGVVRYAHDLDHAAEWCEDQLCANQRDD
;
A
#
# COMPACT_ATOMS: atom_id res chain seq x y z
N MET A 1 -9.19 -6.56 -30.65
CA MET A 1 -8.41 -5.47 -31.29
C MET A 1 -7.34 -5.06 -30.26
N THR A 2 -6.12 -5.61 -30.39
CA THR A 2 -5.02 -5.41 -29.43
C THR A 2 -4.33 -4.09 -29.72
N LEU A 3 -4.72 -3.04 -29.01
CA LEU A 3 -3.98 -1.78 -29.00
C LEU A 3 -2.57 -2.03 -28.44
N LYS A 4 -1.54 -1.94 -29.30
CA LYS A 4 -0.15 -1.94 -28.85
C LYS A 4 0.04 -0.80 -27.85
N PRO A 5 0.62 -1.04 -26.68
CA PRO A 5 0.84 -0.01 -25.68
C PRO A 5 1.88 1.01 -26.20
N ARG A 6 1.42 2.20 -26.56
CA ARG A 6 2.33 3.30 -26.96
C ARG A 6 2.81 3.99 -25.69
N LEU A 7 4.12 4.01 -25.48
CA LEU A 7 4.77 4.73 -24.37
C LEU A 7 4.67 6.27 -24.58
N PHE A 8 4.67 6.70 -25.83
CA PHE A 8 4.63 8.11 -26.20
C PHE A 8 3.22 8.50 -26.64
N PRO A 9 2.72 9.70 -26.26
CA PRO A 9 1.54 10.27 -26.86
C PRO A 9 1.75 10.36 -28.38
N SER A 10 0.68 10.25 -29.16
CA SER A 10 0.80 10.49 -30.59
C SER A 10 1.36 11.90 -30.82
N ASN A 11 2.28 12.08 -31.77
CA ASN A 11 2.90 13.38 -32.03
C ASN A 11 1.88 14.52 -32.21
N GLN A 12 0.69 14.22 -32.74
CA GLN A 12 -0.40 15.19 -32.88
C GLN A 12 -1.00 15.64 -31.55
N ASN A 13 -1.10 14.73 -30.56
CA ASN A 13 -1.61 15.10 -29.24
C ASN A 13 -0.60 15.93 -28.46
N LEU A 14 0.70 15.59 -28.56
CA LEU A 14 1.77 16.33 -27.87
C LEU A 14 1.90 17.76 -28.42
N THR A 15 1.89 17.93 -29.75
CA THR A 15 1.97 19.27 -30.39
C THR A 15 0.75 20.12 -30.09
N ASN A 16 -0.45 19.53 -30.06
CA ASN A 16 -1.68 20.23 -29.69
C ASN A 16 -1.69 20.63 -28.20
N ASP A 17 -1.22 19.75 -27.32
CA ASP A 17 -1.09 20.04 -25.88
C ASP A 17 -0.12 21.18 -25.62
N ILE A 18 1.07 21.17 -26.28
CA ILE A 18 2.07 22.25 -26.16
C ILE A 18 1.52 23.56 -26.73
N ARG A 19 0.88 23.53 -27.91
CA ARG A 19 0.28 24.74 -28.52
C ARG A 19 -0.84 25.33 -27.67
N ASN A 20 -1.65 24.49 -27.03
CA ASN A 20 -2.69 24.93 -26.12
C ASN A 20 -2.12 25.44 -24.78
N ALA A 21 -1.02 24.90 -24.30
CA ALA A 21 -0.33 25.32 -23.11
C ALA A 21 0.31 26.71 -23.23
N LEU A 22 0.70 27.10 -24.45
CA LEU A 22 1.33 28.42 -24.74
C LEU A 22 0.31 29.57 -24.90
N ARG A 23 -1.00 29.32 -24.84
CA ARG A 23 -2.01 30.39 -24.82
C ARG A 23 -1.91 31.19 -23.51
N PRO A 24 -1.98 32.54 -23.55
CA PRO A 24 -1.80 33.38 -22.36
C PRO A 24 -2.77 33.06 -21.20
N ASP A 25 -4.00 32.68 -21.52
CA ASP A 25 -5.04 32.27 -20.57
C ASP A 25 -4.68 31.00 -19.79
N ARG A 26 -3.80 30.12 -20.33
CA ARG A 26 -3.35 28.89 -19.71
C ARG A 26 -1.89 28.92 -19.26
N SER A 27 -1.05 29.68 -19.93
CA SER A 27 0.39 29.76 -19.61
C SER A 27 0.64 30.47 -18.29
N ILE A 28 -0.07 31.56 -17.97
CA ILE A 28 0.11 32.29 -16.72
C ILE A 28 -0.23 31.43 -15.50
N PRO A 29 -1.40 30.78 -15.41
CA PRO A 29 -1.67 29.84 -14.33
C PRO A 29 -0.67 28.68 -14.26
N ALA A 30 -0.23 28.16 -15.41
CA ALA A 30 0.74 27.06 -15.45
C ALA A 30 2.13 27.49 -14.93
N LEU A 31 2.60 28.68 -15.27
CA LEU A 31 3.86 29.22 -14.76
C LEU A 31 3.80 29.48 -13.25
N LEU A 32 2.70 30.07 -12.77
CA LEU A 32 2.49 30.33 -11.34
C LEU A 32 2.43 29.01 -10.54
N ALA A 33 1.61 28.06 -11.00
CA ALA A 33 1.52 26.75 -10.35
C ALA A 33 2.84 25.97 -10.41
N GLY A 34 3.56 26.06 -11.54
CA GLY A 34 4.86 25.44 -11.72
C GLY A 34 5.93 26.04 -10.80
N THR A 35 5.92 27.36 -10.62
CA THR A 35 6.80 28.04 -9.66
C THR A 35 6.53 27.58 -8.24
N LEU A 36 5.26 27.56 -7.85
CA LEU A 36 4.84 27.11 -6.53
C LEU A 36 5.22 25.65 -6.28
N THR A 37 4.94 24.77 -7.24
CA THR A 37 5.32 23.34 -7.18
C THR A 37 6.83 23.17 -7.12
N GLY A 38 7.61 23.94 -7.90
CA GLY A 38 9.06 23.90 -7.87
C GLY A 38 9.64 24.26 -6.51
N ILE A 39 9.14 25.30 -5.87
CA ILE A 39 9.55 25.70 -4.50
C ILE A 39 9.22 24.61 -3.49
N LEU A 40 8.01 24.06 -3.54
CA LEU A 40 7.61 22.96 -2.66
C LEU A 40 8.49 21.71 -2.87
N GLN A 41 8.78 21.39 -4.13
CA GLN A 41 9.58 20.23 -4.46
C GLN A 41 11.04 20.39 -4.00
N ILE A 42 11.60 21.58 -4.05
CA ILE A 42 12.93 21.87 -3.50
C ILE A 42 12.92 21.64 -1.98
N ALA A 43 11.95 22.20 -1.26
CA ALA A 43 11.83 22.02 0.19
C ALA A 43 11.67 20.55 0.58
N LEU A 44 10.82 19.79 -0.12
CA LEU A 44 10.65 18.35 0.09
C LEU A 44 11.93 17.56 -0.21
N SER A 45 12.61 17.87 -1.33
CA SER A 45 13.85 17.20 -1.71
C SER A 45 14.95 17.39 -0.69
N ILE A 46 15.11 18.60 -0.16
CA ILE A 46 16.08 18.89 0.90
C ILE A 46 15.69 18.16 2.18
N SER A 47 14.41 18.14 2.55
CA SER A 47 13.92 17.41 3.72
C SER A 47 14.20 15.91 3.63
N PHE A 48 14.00 15.31 2.44
CA PHE A 48 14.29 13.89 2.23
C PHE A 48 15.79 13.60 2.18
N ALA A 49 16.60 14.50 1.62
CA ALA A 49 18.05 14.39 1.71
C ALA A 49 18.53 14.45 3.17
N ALA A 50 18.02 15.39 3.97
CA ALA A 50 18.35 15.51 5.39
C ALA A 50 17.90 14.28 6.21
N LEU A 51 16.80 13.63 5.81
CA LEU A 51 16.36 12.37 6.40
C LEU A 51 17.32 11.21 6.12
N ILE A 52 17.90 11.16 4.90
CA ILE A 52 18.82 10.10 4.48
C ILE A 52 20.24 10.37 5.02
N PHE A 53 20.74 11.59 4.81
CA PHE A 53 22.10 12.00 5.18
C PHE A 53 22.11 12.64 6.56
N ARG A 54 21.99 11.81 7.61
CA ARG A 54 21.97 12.21 9.03
C ARG A 54 22.96 11.43 9.87
N GLY A 55 23.21 11.87 11.08
CA GLY A 55 24.12 11.20 12.00
C GLY A 55 25.56 11.22 11.48
N GLU A 56 26.19 10.07 11.31
CA GLU A 56 27.60 9.94 10.86
C GLU A 56 27.87 10.41 9.43
N ILE A 57 26.82 10.53 8.60
CA ILE A 57 26.90 11.02 7.19
C ILE A 57 26.30 12.42 7.03
N ALA A 58 26.06 13.14 8.12
CA ALA A 58 25.49 14.50 8.08
C ALA A 58 26.40 15.50 7.36
N ALA A 59 27.70 15.31 7.40
CA ALA A 59 28.69 16.14 6.67
C ALA A 59 28.49 16.06 5.14
N ASP A 60 27.93 14.96 4.63
CA ASP A 60 27.70 14.70 3.21
C ASP A 60 26.31 15.14 2.73
N LEU A 61 25.53 15.81 3.59
CA LEU A 61 24.19 16.33 3.27
C LEU A 61 24.14 17.18 2.00
N PRO A 62 25.11 18.05 1.70
CA PRO A 62 25.13 18.82 0.45
C PRO A 62 25.04 17.94 -0.80
N ARG A 63 25.75 16.81 -0.82
CA ARG A 63 25.69 15.84 -1.91
C ARG A 63 24.34 15.15 -1.97
N GLY A 64 23.79 14.77 -0.81
CA GLY A 64 22.43 14.20 -0.71
C GLY A 64 21.36 15.15 -1.26
N ILE A 65 21.49 16.45 -1.00
CA ILE A 65 20.60 17.48 -1.57
C ILE A 65 20.74 17.52 -3.10
N GLY A 66 21.97 17.47 -3.62
CA GLY A 66 22.22 17.39 -5.06
C GLY A 66 21.53 16.17 -5.70
N MET A 67 21.66 15.00 -5.09
CA MET A 67 21.00 13.75 -5.52
C MET A 67 19.47 13.90 -5.54
N ALA A 68 18.91 14.49 -4.48
CA ALA A 68 17.46 14.68 -4.35
C ALA A 68 16.90 15.74 -5.32
N LEU A 69 17.61 16.83 -5.55
CA LEU A 69 17.21 17.86 -6.53
C LEU A 69 17.35 17.35 -7.96
N PHE A 70 18.37 16.54 -8.24
CA PHE A 70 18.54 15.89 -9.55
C PHE A 70 17.33 14.99 -9.85
N SER A 71 16.97 14.10 -8.93
CA SER A 71 15.80 13.22 -9.13
C SER A 71 14.49 13.99 -9.22
N ALA A 72 14.32 15.09 -8.49
CA ALA A 72 13.15 15.96 -8.59
C ALA A 72 13.06 16.62 -9.97
N THR A 73 14.18 17.14 -10.49
CA THR A 73 14.26 17.75 -11.82
C THR A 73 13.88 16.75 -12.91
N ILE A 74 14.51 15.56 -12.89
CA ILE A 74 14.24 14.47 -13.83
C ILE A 74 12.79 13.97 -13.66
N GLY A 75 12.33 13.80 -12.41
CA GLY A 75 10.99 13.33 -12.08
C GLY A 75 9.90 14.23 -12.64
N LEU A 76 9.99 15.53 -12.39
CA LEU A 76 9.06 16.53 -12.92
C LEU A 76 9.11 16.58 -14.46
N GLY A 77 10.31 16.61 -15.05
CA GLY A 77 10.48 16.73 -16.50
C GLY A 77 9.94 15.51 -17.27
N ILE A 78 10.41 14.29 -16.92
CA ILE A 78 10.01 13.05 -17.61
C ILE A 78 8.53 12.74 -17.37
N THR A 79 8.04 12.90 -16.14
CA THR A 79 6.61 12.68 -15.86
C THR A 79 5.74 13.63 -16.68
N SER A 80 6.07 14.91 -16.73
CA SER A 80 5.32 15.89 -17.54
C SER A 80 5.33 15.57 -19.04
N LEU A 81 6.40 14.96 -19.54
CA LEU A 81 6.49 14.55 -20.94
C LEU A 81 5.68 13.29 -21.25
N LEU A 82 5.74 12.26 -20.38
CA LEU A 82 5.28 10.91 -20.69
C LEU A 82 3.94 10.53 -20.06
N THR A 83 3.47 11.27 -19.03
CA THR A 83 2.23 10.95 -18.31
C THR A 83 1.00 10.85 -19.21
N SER A 84 0.01 10.07 -18.77
CA SER A 84 -1.30 9.93 -19.43
C SER A 84 -2.19 11.15 -19.29
N CYS A 85 -2.03 11.91 -18.20
CA CYS A 85 -2.85 13.09 -17.87
C CYS A 85 -1.95 14.31 -17.57
N SER A 86 -2.22 15.44 -18.22
CA SER A 86 -1.43 16.67 -18.08
C SER A 86 -1.47 17.32 -16.69
N ALA A 87 -2.41 16.90 -15.83
CA ALA A 87 -2.48 17.35 -14.44
C ALA A 87 -1.43 16.67 -13.55
N ILE A 88 -0.89 15.51 -13.98
CA ILE A 88 0.03 14.70 -13.17
C ILE A 88 1.41 15.35 -13.11
N LEU A 89 1.89 15.50 -11.88
CA LEU A 89 3.24 15.94 -11.56
C LEU A 89 3.97 14.82 -10.81
N GLY A 90 5.20 14.52 -11.23
CA GLY A 90 6.07 13.55 -10.57
C GLY A 90 7.06 14.23 -9.63
N GLY A 91 7.60 13.48 -8.68
CA GLY A 91 8.64 14.00 -7.79
C GLY A 91 9.01 13.01 -6.71
N ASN A 92 10.02 13.36 -5.91
CA ASN A 92 10.48 12.54 -4.80
C ASN A 92 9.37 12.26 -3.80
N GLN A 93 9.43 11.11 -3.14
CA GLN A 93 8.36 10.65 -2.27
C GLN A 93 8.86 10.30 -0.87
N SER A 94 8.01 10.57 0.13
CA SER A 94 8.35 10.41 1.54
C SER A 94 8.55 8.96 1.96
N ALA A 95 7.72 8.03 1.47
CA ALA A 95 7.76 6.64 1.88
C ALA A 95 9.09 5.95 1.49
N PRO A 96 9.54 5.96 0.22
CA PRO A 96 10.84 5.40 -0.13
C PRO A 96 11.99 6.18 0.50
N ALA A 97 11.89 7.52 0.66
CA ALA A 97 12.92 8.30 1.33
C ALA A 97 13.13 7.88 2.79
N ALA A 98 12.04 7.58 3.52
CA ALA A 98 12.12 7.09 4.88
C ALA A 98 12.87 5.74 4.97
N ILE A 99 12.59 4.82 4.05
CA ILE A 99 13.28 3.52 3.98
C ILE A 99 14.75 3.70 3.60
N MET A 100 15.05 4.56 2.62
CA MET A 100 16.42 4.90 2.24
C MET A 100 17.20 5.52 3.41
N GLY A 101 16.54 6.30 4.27
CA GLY A 101 17.13 6.85 5.49
C GLY A 101 17.53 5.78 6.49
N VAL A 102 16.72 4.73 6.67
CA VAL A 102 17.05 3.57 7.51
C VAL A 102 18.21 2.79 6.88
N MET A 103 18.15 2.54 5.59
CA MET A 103 19.22 1.86 4.83
C MET A 103 20.55 2.59 4.95
N ALA A 104 20.56 3.91 4.75
CA ALA A 104 21.75 4.74 4.86
C ALA A 104 22.36 4.70 6.26
N ALA A 105 21.53 4.77 7.31
CA ALA A 105 21.98 4.64 8.70
C ALA A 105 22.58 3.24 8.98
N GLY A 106 21.98 2.18 8.43
CA GLY A 106 22.51 0.82 8.54
C GLY A 106 23.88 0.66 7.86
N ILE A 107 24.08 1.24 6.68
CA ILE A 107 25.37 1.26 5.98
C ILE A 107 26.39 2.07 6.79
N ALA A 108 26.01 3.25 7.28
CA ALA A 108 26.89 4.13 8.03
C ALA A 108 27.44 3.48 9.30
N GLY A 109 26.65 2.67 9.99
CA GLY A 109 27.05 1.93 11.20
C GLY A 109 28.01 0.76 10.95
N ILE A 110 28.12 0.28 9.71
CA ILE A 110 29.00 -0.87 9.36
C ILE A 110 30.30 -0.39 8.68
N THR A 111 30.20 0.66 7.84
CA THR A 111 31.30 1.10 6.98
C THR A 111 32.24 2.05 7.71
N THR A 112 33.53 1.76 7.69
CA THR A 112 34.59 2.63 8.21
C THR A 112 35.20 3.48 7.10
N GLY A 113 35.50 4.76 7.41
CA GLY A 113 36.06 5.71 6.44
C GLY A 113 35.02 6.57 5.74
N GLY A 114 35.19 7.90 5.77
CA GLY A 114 34.19 8.86 5.27
C GLY A 114 33.87 8.72 3.78
N GLU A 115 34.91 8.65 2.93
CA GLU A 115 34.74 8.54 1.47
C GLU A 115 34.09 7.21 1.06
N THR A 116 34.53 6.08 1.64
CA THR A 116 33.94 4.76 1.39
C THR A 116 32.49 4.71 1.83
N ARG A 117 32.18 5.29 2.99
CA ARG A 117 30.82 5.37 3.55
C ARG A 117 29.90 6.16 2.61
N LEU A 118 30.33 7.35 2.18
CA LEU A 118 29.55 8.19 1.26
C LEU A 118 29.33 7.48 -0.07
N ALA A 119 30.38 6.92 -0.67
CA ALA A 119 30.28 6.18 -1.92
C ALA A 119 29.30 4.99 -1.81
N THR A 120 29.39 4.24 -0.71
CA THR A 120 28.52 3.08 -0.45
C THR A 120 27.05 3.48 -0.30
N VAL A 121 26.76 4.55 0.47
CA VAL A 121 25.40 5.06 0.61
C VAL A 121 24.85 5.59 -0.72
N ALA A 122 25.64 6.39 -1.45
CA ALA A 122 25.22 6.93 -2.75
C ALA A 122 24.90 5.82 -3.76
N VAL A 123 25.74 4.79 -3.83
CA VAL A 123 25.51 3.63 -4.71
C VAL A 123 24.31 2.81 -4.25
N ALA A 124 24.11 2.61 -2.95
CA ALA A 124 22.94 1.89 -2.43
C ALA A 124 21.64 2.63 -2.77
N VAL A 125 21.59 3.96 -2.65
CA VAL A 125 20.46 4.80 -3.07
C VAL A 125 20.22 4.68 -4.58
N ALA A 126 21.29 4.79 -5.38
CA ALA A 126 21.23 4.64 -6.84
C ALA A 126 20.67 3.28 -7.25
N LEU A 127 21.19 2.20 -6.67
CA LEU A 127 20.71 0.83 -6.92
C LEU A 127 19.25 0.65 -6.54
N THR A 128 18.84 1.16 -5.38
CA THR A 128 17.44 1.11 -4.93
C THR A 128 16.54 1.81 -5.93
N THR A 129 16.94 2.98 -6.40
CA THR A 129 16.17 3.76 -7.37
C THR A 129 16.11 3.08 -8.74
N LEU A 130 17.23 2.53 -9.23
CA LEU A 130 17.31 1.78 -10.48
C LEU A 130 16.45 0.51 -10.44
N ILE A 131 16.58 -0.30 -9.39
CA ILE A 131 15.82 -1.55 -9.25
C ILE A 131 14.33 -1.24 -9.11
N THR A 132 13.96 -0.21 -8.36
CA THR A 132 12.59 0.28 -8.29
C THR A 132 12.09 0.69 -9.68
N GLY A 133 12.90 1.42 -10.44
CA GLY A 133 12.60 1.84 -11.81
C GLY A 133 12.33 0.66 -12.74
N VAL A 134 13.24 -0.32 -12.76
CA VAL A 134 13.10 -1.55 -13.56
C VAL A 134 11.87 -2.35 -13.16
N SER A 135 11.62 -2.50 -11.86
CA SER A 135 10.45 -3.21 -11.33
C SER A 135 9.15 -2.54 -11.74
N LEU A 136 9.02 -1.22 -11.56
CA LEU A 136 7.82 -0.47 -11.96
C LEU A 136 7.59 -0.53 -13.47
N TYR A 137 8.66 -0.38 -14.26
CA TYR A 137 8.55 -0.50 -15.71
C TYR A 137 8.08 -1.89 -16.13
N GLY A 138 8.65 -2.94 -15.55
CA GLY A 138 8.26 -4.33 -15.79
C GLY A 138 6.80 -4.57 -15.43
N LEU A 139 6.38 -4.21 -14.22
CA LEU A 139 4.99 -4.33 -13.77
C LEU A 139 4.01 -3.61 -14.71
N GLY A 140 4.33 -2.39 -15.13
CA GLY A 140 3.51 -1.62 -16.07
C GLY A 140 3.52 -2.19 -17.49
N ALA A 141 4.65 -2.75 -17.96
CA ALA A 141 4.78 -3.37 -19.28
C ALA A 141 3.98 -4.69 -19.38
N PHE A 142 4.01 -5.50 -18.34
CA PHE A 142 3.23 -6.73 -18.23
C PHE A 142 1.77 -6.50 -17.81
N ARG A 143 1.33 -5.23 -17.68
CA ARG A 143 -0.03 -4.84 -17.29
C ARG A 143 -0.49 -5.39 -15.94
N LEU A 144 0.42 -5.43 -14.99
CA LEU A 144 0.20 -5.99 -13.66
C LEU A 144 -0.33 -4.96 -12.64
N ALA A 145 -0.67 -3.74 -13.06
CA ALA A 145 -1.27 -2.73 -12.16
C ALA A 145 -2.53 -3.24 -11.45
N GLY A 146 -3.27 -4.17 -12.07
CA GLY A 146 -4.42 -4.83 -11.46
C GLY A 146 -4.11 -5.66 -10.21
N LEU A 147 -2.86 -6.07 -10.01
CA LEU A 147 -2.43 -6.81 -8.81
C LEU A 147 -2.57 -5.98 -7.52
N ALA A 148 -2.51 -4.66 -7.61
CA ALA A 148 -2.75 -3.78 -6.46
C ALA A 148 -4.13 -3.97 -5.81
N ARG A 149 -5.12 -4.45 -6.55
CA ARG A 149 -6.46 -4.76 -6.04
C ARG A 149 -6.46 -5.91 -5.02
N PHE A 150 -5.42 -6.73 -5.01
CA PHE A 150 -5.24 -7.82 -4.05
C PHE A 150 -4.56 -7.39 -2.76
N LEU A 151 -4.04 -6.15 -2.70
CA LEU A 151 -3.48 -5.63 -1.45
C LEU A 151 -4.60 -5.20 -0.52
N PRO A 152 -4.72 -5.82 0.67
CA PRO A 152 -5.74 -5.45 1.62
C PRO A 152 -5.54 -4.01 2.13
N TYR A 153 -6.64 -3.26 2.21
CA TYR A 153 -6.61 -1.86 2.64
C TYR A 153 -5.94 -1.63 4.00
N PRO A 154 -6.15 -2.49 5.04
CA PRO A 154 -5.46 -2.35 6.32
C PRO A 154 -3.94 -2.47 6.24
N VAL A 155 -3.44 -3.31 5.31
CA VAL A 155 -1.99 -3.49 5.09
C VAL A 155 -1.38 -2.22 4.52
N ALA A 156 -2.02 -1.62 3.49
CA ALA A 156 -1.59 -0.34 2.95
C ALA A 156 -1.62 0.77 4.02
N GLY A 157 -2.66 0.77 4.86
CA GLY A 157 -2.79 1.71 5.99
C GLY A 157 -1.68 1.57 7.01
N GLY A 158 -1.35 0.36 7.41
CA GLY A 158 -0.26 0.07 8.34
C GLY A 158 1.10 0.54 7.81
N PHE A 159 1.35 0.38 6.50
CA PHE A 159 2.58 0.88 5.86
C PHE A 159 2.67 2.39 5.86
N LEU A 160 1.57 3.07 5.56
CA LEU A 160 1.54 4.53 5.57
C LEU A 160 1.69 5.09 6.99
N ALA A 161 1.08 4.44 7.99
CA ALA A 161 1.32 4.76 9.40
C ALA A 161 2.78 4.55 9.80
N GLY A 162 3.39 3.42 9.42
CA GLY A 162 4.81 3.13 9.64
C GLY A 162 5.73 4.14 8.96
N THR A 163 5.42 4.54 7.73
CA THR A 163 6.13 5.63 7.04
C THR A 163 5.99 6.94 7.82
N GLY A 164 4.78 7.26 8.31
CA GLY A 164 4.54 8.43 9.15
C GLY A 164 5.42 8.43 10.41
N TRP A 165 5.53 7.30 11.08
CA TRP A 165 6.43 7.11 12.22
C TRP A 165 7.90 7.39 11.85
N LEU A 166 8.38 6.79 10.76
CA LEU A 166 9.77 6.98 10.32
C LEU A 166 10.07 8.45 9.95
N LEU A 167 9.10 9.16 9.38
CA LEU A 167 9.24 10.59 9.06
C LEU A 167 9.31 11.46 10.32
N VAL A 168 8.47 11.21 11.34
CA VAL A 168 8.52 11.94 12.62
C VAL A 168 9.86 11.72 13.31
N VAL A 169 10.25 10.47 13.48
CA VAL A 169 11.52 10.09 14.09
C VAL A 169 12.71 10.63 13.31
N GLY A 170 12.61 10.57 11.97
CA GLY A 170 13.61 11.11 11.07
C GLY A 170 13.74 12.63 11.17
N GLY A 171 12.62 13.35 11.23
CA GLY A 171 12.60 14.80 11.40
C GLY A 171 13.23 15.24 12.73
N ILE A 172 12.89 14.56 13.82
CA ILE A 172 13.54 14.78 15.13
C ILE A 172 15.04 14.52 15.02
N GLY A 173 15.44 13.38 14.45
CA GLY A 173 16.84 13.00 14.30
C GLY A 173 17.65 13.96 13.43
N THR A 174 17.04 14.53 12.38
CA THR A 174 17.68 15.55 11.51
C THR A 174 18.01 16.82 12.31
N MET A 175 17.07 17.30 13.14
CA MET A 175 17.27 18.50 13.94
C MET A 175 18.18 18.25 15.17
N ALA A 176 18.08 17.08 15.78
CA ALA A 176 18.90 16.67 16.92
C ALA A 176 20.33 16.23 16.53
N HIS A 177 20.64 16.14 15.23
CA HIS A 177 21.90 15.61 14.67
C HIS A 177 22.24 14.20 15.19
N ARG A 178 21.20 13.39 15.53
CA ARG A 178 21.34 12.04 16.10
C ARG A 178 20.40 11.05 15.42
N THR A 179 20.80 9.79 15.39
CA THR A 179 19.88 8.71 15.01
C THR A 179 18.96 8.37 16.17
N PHE A 180 17.68 8.23 15.88
CA PHE A 180 16.72 7.80 16.90
C PHE A 180 16.94 6.33 17.24
N SER A 181 17.03 6.04 18.56
CA SER A 181 16.95 4.68 19.10
C SER A 181 16.18 4.70 20.42
N PHE A 182 15.48 3.62 20.75
CA PHE A 182 14.75 3.53 22.02
C PHE A 182 15.69 3.59 23.23
N THR A 183 16.91 3.11 23.09
CA THR A 183 17.95 3.19 24.14
C THR A 183 18.56 4.60 24.25
N GLY A 184 18.53 5.39 23.18
CA GLY A 184 19.04 6.77 23.13
C GLY A 184 18.01 7.83 23.49
N LEU A 185 16.76 7.44 23.82
CA LEU A 185 15.70 8.38 24.21
C LEU A 185 16.11 9.41 25.28
N PRO A 186 16.78 9.03 26.38
CA PRO A 186 17.19 10.02 27.40
C PRO A 186 18.06 11.14 26.84
N ALA A 187 18.93 10.84 25.88
CA ALA A 187 19.82 11.82 25.28
C ALA A 187 19.09 12.83 24.34
N LEU A 188 17.87 12.55 23.90
CA LEU A 188 17.04 13.52 23.18
C LEU A 188 16.40 14.55 24.11
N PHE A 189 16.22 14.22 25.37
CA PHE A 189 15.67 15.12 26.41
C PHE A 189 16.72 15.93 27.13
N ASP A 190 18.00 15.77 26.76
CA ASP A 190 19.05 16.67 27.22
C ASP A 190 18.72 18.12 26.79
N PRO A 191 18.81 19.13 27.68
CA PRO A 191 18.41 20.51 27.38
C PRO A 191 19.01 21.07 26.08
N ASN A 192 20.29 20.77 25.82
CA ASN A 192 20.97 21.23 24.61
C ASN A 192 20.46 20.58 23.32
N THR A 193 19.99 19.33 23.38
CA THR A 193 19.41 18.62 22.25
C THR A 193 17.94 18.97 22.09
N LEU A 194 17.21 19.12 23.21
CA LEU A 194 15.79 19.43 23.22
C LEU A 194 15.47 20.75 22.50
N ILE A 195 16.29 21.78 22.72
CA ILE A 195 16.11 23.10 22.10
C ILE A 195 16.20 23.05 20.57
N LEU A 196 16.92 22.09 20.00
CA LEU A 196 17.09 21.94 18.55
C LEU A 196 15.85 21.34 17.87
N TRP A 197 15.22 20.33 18.47
CA TRP A 197 14.13 19.61 17.79
C TRP A 197 12.72 19.97 18.27
N LEU A 198 12.55 20.41 19.52
CA LEU A 198 11.24 20.74 20.09
C LEU A 198 10.52 21.86 19.31
N PRO A 199 11.18 22.96 18.92
CA PRO A 199 10.56 23.98 18.08
C PRO A 199 10.04 23.41 16.75
N GLY A 200 10.80 22.51 16.10
CA GLY A 200 10.39 21.85 14.88
C GLY A 200 9.19 20.91 15.07
N LEU A 201 9.09 20.22 16.20
CA LEU A 201 7.91 19.42 16.53
C LEU A 201 6.67 20.28 16.70
N ILE A 202 6.80 21.39 17.45
CA ILE A 202 5.69 22.34 17.64
C ILE A 202 5.25 22.95 16.31
N LEU A 203 6.20 23.36 15.47
CA LEU A 203 5.92 23.92 14.15
C LEU A 203 5.28 22.89 13.22
N GLY A 204 5.77 21.64 13.20
CA GLY A 204 5.19 20.56 12.39
C GLY A 204 3.74 20.25 12.80
N ALA A 205 3.46 20.22 14.11
CA ALA A 205 2.11 20.06 14.63
C ALA A 205 1.22 21.29 14.29
N ALA A 206 1.77 22.50 14.40
CA ALA A 206 1.06 23.73 14.01
C ALA A 206 0.72 23.76 12.51
N ILE A 207 1.65 23.33 11.65
CA ILE A 207 1.41 23.18 10.21
C ILE A 207 0.26 22.20 9.96
N LEU A 208 0.23 21.06 10.65
CA LEU A 208 -0.85 20.06 10.52
C LEU A 208 -2.22 20.68 10.86
N ILE A 209 -2.31 21.39 11.99
CA ILE A 209 -3.55 22.05 12.42
C ILE A 209 -3.97 23.13 11.41
N LEU A 210 -3.01 23.94 10.96
CA LEU A 210 -3.25 25.03 10.02
C LEU A 210 -3.70 24.50 8.65
N ALA A 211 -3.04 23.45 8.14
CA ALA A 211 -3.40 22.80 6.88
C ALA A 211 -4.78 22.12 6.93
N ALA A 212 -5.20 21.62 8.10
CA ALA A 212 -6.54 21.09 8.30
C ALA A 212 -7.63 22.18 8.24
N ARG A 213 -7.31 23.43 8.67
CA ARG A 213 -8.25 24.55 8.72
C ARG A 213 -8.25 25.42 7.47
N ILE A 214 -7.07 25.66 6.90
CA ILE A 214 -6.88 26.56 5.76
C ILE A 214 -6.52 25.74 4.53
N ARG A 215 -7.49 25.50 3.66
CA ARG A 215 -7.31 24.76 2.41
C ARG A 215 -6.91 25.69 1.26
N HIS A 216 -5.85 26.49 1.46
CA HIS A 216 -5.38 27.43 0.46
C HIS A 216 -4.00 27.00 -0.07
N TYR A 217 -3.81 27.08 -1.38
CA TYR A 217 -2.60 26.58 -2.06
C TYR A 217 -1.32 27.35 -1.70
N PHE A 218 -1.42 28.64 -1.33
CA PHE A 218 -0.27 29.42 -0.85
C PHE A 218 0.12 29.12 0.60
N LEU A 219 -0.64 28.31 1.34
CA LEU A 219 -0.40 28.08 2.76
C LEU A 219 1.01 27.54 3.02
N MET A 220 1.42 26.47 2.31
CA MET A 220 2.72 25.83 2.56
C MET A 220 3.90 26.78 2.27
N PRO A 221 4.01 27.43 1.11
CA PRO A 221 5.07 28.40 0.87
C PRO A 221 5.05 29.55 1.87
N ALA A 222 3.88 30.07 2.20
CA ALA A 222 3.76 31.19 3.16
C ALA A 222 4.24 30.77 4.56
N VAL A 223 3.89 29.57 5.02
CA VAL A 223 4.34 29.05 6.31
C VAL A 223 5.85 28.80 6.30
N LEU A 224 6.42 28.21 5.24
CA LEU A 224 7.87 28.01 5.15
C LEU A 224 8.62 29.34 5.20
N ILE A 225 8.17 30.37 4.47
CA ILE A 225 8.74 31.71 4.52
C ILE A 225 8.59 32.32 5.94
N ALA A 226 7.41 32.18 6.56
CA ALA A 226 7.17 32.68 7.91
C ALA A 226 8.09 32.04 8.95
N ILE A 227 8.36 30.74 8.83
CA ILE A 227 9.32 30.04 9.72
C ILE A 227 10.72 30.58 9.52
N ILE A 228 11.19 30.78 8.26
CA ILE A 228 12.51 31.34 7.97
C ILE A 228 12.63 32.76 8.54
N VAL A 229 11.67 33.62 8.26
CA VAL A 229 11.66 35.01 8.75
C VAL A 229 11.61 35.07 10.29
N GLY A 230 10.74 34.26 10.89
CA GLY A 230 10.62 34.16 12.36
C GLY A 230 11.92 33.66 13.00
N PHE A 231 12.56 32.66 12.42
CA PHE A 231 13.84 32.13 12.88
C PHE A 231 14.93 33.24 12.90
N TYR A 232 15.10 33.97 11.79
CA TYR A 232 16.11 35.03 11.73
C TYR A 232 15.78 36.22 12.59
N LEU A 233 14.48 36.54 12.80
CA LEU A 233 14.07 37.58 13.74
C LEU A 233 14.47 37.22 15.17
N ILE A 234 14.21 35.96 15.59
CA ILE A 234 14.59 35.45 16.92
C ILE A 234 16.11 35.43 17.07
N ALA A 235 16.85 34.94 16.07
CA ALA A 235 18.30 34.90 16.06
C ALA A 235 18.91 36.32 16.23
N ARG A 236 18.35 37.31 15.51
CA ARG A 236 18.78 38.70 15.60
C ARG A 236 18.50 39.30 16.99
N LEU A 237 17.33 39.00 17.55
CA LEU A 237 16.98 39.46 18.91
C LEU A 237 17.86 38.82 19.97
N ALA A 238 18.29 37.58 19.77
CA ALA A 238 19.24 36.86 20.61
C ALA A 238 20.72 37.31 20.41
N GLY A 239 20.99 38.17 19.43
CA GLY A 239 22.34 38.64 19.12
C GLY A 239 23.25 37.62 18.45
N LEU A 240 22.68 36.54 17.90
CA LEU A 240 23.43 35.45 17.28
C LEU A 240 23.84 35.81 15.84
N SER A 241 25.10 35.58 15.50
CA SER A 241 25.65 35.73 14.16
C SER A 241 25.37 34.50 13.30
N ALA A 242 25.38 34.65 11.97
CA ALA A 242 25.21 33.52 11.03
C ALA A 242 26.29 32.45 11.19
N SER A 243 27.50 32.82 11.60
CA SER A 243 28.61 31.89 11.88
C SER A 243 28.34 31.05 13.13
N GLU A 244 27.81 31.64 14.19
CA GLU A 244 27.41 30.92 15.42
C GLU A 244 26.23 29.99 15.13
N LEU A 245 25.22 30.45 14.41
CA LEU A 245 24.09 29.61 14.00
C LEU A 245 24.52 28.39 13.16
N SER A 246 25.53 28.57 12.29
CA SER A 246 26.08 27.46 11.52
C SER A 246 26.90 26.50 12.38
N ALA A 247 27.70 27.01 13.31
CA ALA A 247 28.52 26.21 14.22
C ALA A 247 27.66 25.37 15.18
N ASP A 248 26.54 25.92 15.65
CA ASP A 248 25.58 25.26 16.54
C ASP A 248 24.62 24.29 15.79
N GLY A 249 24.73 24.16 14.47
CA GLY A 249 23.92 23.23 13.65
C GLY A 249 22.50 23.71 13.34
N TRP A 250 22.17 25.01 13.57
CA TRP A 250 20.87 25.57 13.25
C TRP A 250 20.67 25.80 11.76
N LEU A 251 21.75 25.93 10.98
CA LEU A 251 21.72 26.15 9.53
C LEU A 251 22.17 24.90 8.78
N LEU A 252 21.65 24.76 7.56
CA LEU A 252 22.18 23.77 6.63
C LEU A 252 23.57 24.17 6.11
N GLY A 253 24.46 23.24 6.00
CA GLY A 253 25.77 23.51 5.40
C GLY A 253 26.95 23.16 6.31
N PRO A 254 28.17 23.45 5.91
CA PRO A 254 28.59 24.27 4.77
C PRO A 254 28.38 23.60 3.41
N PHE A 255 28.07 24.40 2.38
CA PHE A 255 27.92 23.90 1.00
C PHE A 255 29.20 24.14 0.19
N PRO A 256 29.57 23.22 -0.72
CA PRO A 256 30.68 23.42 -1.62
C PRO A 256 30.40 24.56 -2.59
N THR A 257 31.43 25.25 -3.01
CA THR A 257 31.38 26.26 -4.09
C THR A 257 31.17 25.52 -5.41
N GLY A 258 30.03 25.70 -6.08
CA GLY A 258 29.69 25.05 -7.35
C GLY A 258 28.32 24.37 -7.35
N GLY A 259 28.07 23.57 -8.37
CA GLY A 259 26.82 22.80 -8.47
C GLY A 259 26.72 21.71 -7.40
N LEU A 260 25.51 21.51 -6.89
CA LEU A 260 25.27 20.53 -5.82
C LEU A 260 25.32 19.08 -6.33
N TRP A 261 25.01 18.84 -7.60
CA TRP A 261 24.96 17.49 -8.13
C TRP A 261 26.33 17.01 -8.60
N GLN A 262 26.71 15.88 -8.08
CA GLN A 262 27.92 15.16 -8.43
C GLN A 262 27.53 13.72 -8.80
N PRO A 263 27.67 13.32 -10.07
CA PRO A 263 27.42 11.93 -10.48
C PRO A 263 28.43 10.99 -9.82
N ILE A 264 28.03 9.72 -9.64
CA ILE A 264 28.92 8.69 -9.13
C ILE A 264 30.05 8.48 -10.15
N SER A 265 31.28 8.65 -9.68
CA SER A 265 32.48 8.44 -10.51
C SER A 265 32.90 6.97 -10.50
N MET A 266 33.68 6.55 -11.52
CA MET A 266 34.27 5.19 -11.56
C MET A 266 35.22 4.95 -10.38
N ALA A 267 35.89 5.99 -9.90
CA ALA A 267 36.76 5.91 -8.73
C ALA A 267 35.93 5.60 -7.46
N GLU A 268 34.80 6.25 -7.32
CA GLU A 268 33.89 5.96 -6.19
C GLU A 268 33.33 4.54 -6.23
N LEU A 269 32.99 4.02 -7.41
CA LEU A 269 32.54 2.63 -7.55
C LEU A 269 33.60 1.62 -7.10
N SER A 270 34.89 1.94 -7.23
CA SER A 270 35.99 1.07 -6.83
C SER A 270 36.18 0.97 -5.30
N ILE A 271 35.72 1.98 -4.55
CA ILE A 271 35.84 2.05 -3.09
C ILE A 271 34.57 1.65 -2.35
N VAL A 272 33.52 1.22 -3.08
CA VAL A 272 32.25 0.79 -2.48
C VAL A 272 32.42 -0.45 -1.63
N ASP A 273 31.93 -0.42 -0.40
CA ASP A 273 31.82 -1.60 0.43
C ASP A 273 30.55 -2.39 0.14
N TRP A 274 30.64 -3.33 -0.80
CA TRP A 274 29.52 -4.20 -1.21
C TRP A 274 29.02 -5.08 -0.06
N ARG A 275 29.87 -5.37 0.97
CA ARG A 275 29.48 -6.17 2.14
C ARG A 275 28.51 -5.40 3.03
N ALA A 276 28.59 -4.08 3.05
CA ALA A 276 27.66 -3.24 3.79
C ALA A 276 26.30 -3.06 3.08
N ILE A 277 26.26 -3.20 1.73
CA ILE A 277 25.01 -3.12 0.95
C ILE A 277 24.18 -4.40 1.09
N TRP A 278 24.81 -5.57 1.14
CA TRP A 278 24.12 -6.85 1.12
C TRP A 278 23.11 -7.04 2.28
N PRO A 279 23.42 -6.66 3.52
CA PRO A 279 22.45 -6.69 4.64
C PRO A 279 21.28 -5.74 4.47
N GLN A 280 21.38 -4.75 3.56
CA GLN A 280 20.32 -3.78 3.30
C GLN A 280 19.32 -4.22 2.21
N LEU A 281 19.50 -5.40 1.65
CA LEU A 281 18.58 -5.96 0.65
C LEU A 281 17.09 -5.96 1.09
N PRO A 282 16.75 -6.26 2.35
CA PRO A 282 15.38 -6.12 2.85
C PRO A 282 14.80 -4.71 2.68
N HIS A 283 15.58 -3.67 2.95
CA HIS A 283 15.15 -2.27 2.78
C HIS A 283 14.95 -1.91 1.31
N LEU A 284 15.82 -2.42 0.42
CA LEU A 284 15.68 -2.24 -1.02
C LEU A 284 14.39 -2.88 -1.54
N ILE A 285 14.11 -4.12 -1.15
CA ILE A 285 12.85 -4.81 -1.50
C ILE A 285 11.65 -4.04 -0.95
N SER A 286 11.72 -3.57 0.29
CA SER A 286 10.68 -2.77 0.92
C SER A 286 10.41 -1.48 0.13
N ALA A 287 11.47 -0.80 -0.35
CA ALA A 287 11.35 0.41 -1.16
C ALA A 287 10.61 0.13 -2.48
N VAL A 288 10.90 -0.98 -3.16
CA VAL A 288 10.18 -1.40 -4.39
C VAL A 288 8.71 -1.65 -4.10
N VAL A 289 8.42 -2.43 -3.06
CA VAL A 289 7.04 -2.82 -2.70
C VAL A 289 6.22 -1.60 -2.32
N ILE A 290 6.72 -0.77 -1.40
CA ILE A 290 5.98 0.42 -0.94
C ILE A 290 5.79 1.44 -2.06
N THR A 291 6.81 1.62 -2.93
CA THR A 291 6.68 2.52 -4.08
C THR A 291 5.59 2.07 -5.02
N THR A 292 5.52 0.77 -5.31
CA THR A 292 4.47 0.20 -6.17
C THR A 292 3.08 0.43 -5.58
N ILE A 293 2.91 0.15 -4.28
CA ILE A 293 1.65 0.33 -3.56
C ILE A 293 1.25 1.81 -3.52
N ALA A 294 2.17 2.67 -3.09
CA ALA A 294 1.90 4.09 -2.92
C ALA A 294 1.62 4.80 -4.26
N LEU A 295 2.32 4.42 -5.34
CA LEU A 295 2.04 4.91 -6.68
C LEU A 295 0.60 4.60 -7.09
N LEU A 296 0.15 3.36 -6.91
CA LEU A 296 -1.18 2.92 -7.31
C LEU A 296 -2.27 3.57 -6.45
N LEU A 297 -2.04 3.72 -5.13
CA LEU A 297 -2.96 4.44 -4.24
C LEU A 297 -3.07 5.92 -4.61
N ASN A 298 -1.92 6.58 -4.89
CA ASN A 298 -1.91 7.98 -5.29
C ASN A 298 -2.57 8.18 -6.66
N ALA A 299 -2.36 7.27 -7.61
CA ALA A 299 -2.99 7.33 -8.92
C ALA A 299 -4.51 7.17 -8.82
N THR A 300 -4.99 6.17 -8.08
CA THR A 300 -6.43 5.96 -7.83
C THR A 300 -7.05 7.13 -7.04
N GLY A 301 -6.34 7.65 -6.04
CA GLY A 301 -6.76 8.84 -5.31
C GLY A 301 -6.87 10.07 -6.21
N LEU A 302 -5.96 10.21 -7.18
CA LEU A 302 -5.98 11.30 -8.14
C LEU A 302 -7.14 11.16 -9.14
N GLU A 303 -7.42 9.94 -9.65
CA GLU A 303 -8.60 9.68 -10.49
C GLU A 303 -9.88 10.20 -9.86
N LEU A 304 -10.07 9.89 -8.56
CA LEU A 304 -11.23 10.36 -7.80
C LEU A 304 -11.22 11.88 -7.58
N ALA A 305 -10.04 12.47 -7.34
CA ALA A 305 -9.92 13.90 -7.05
C ALA A 305 -10.15 14.79 -8.27
N ILE A 306 -9.75 14.34 -9.47
CA ILE A 306 -9.86 15.10 -10.72
C ILE A 306 -11.00 14.62 -11.62
N ASN A 307 -11.67 13.53 -11.23
CA ASN A 307 -12.76 12.89 -11.98
C ASN A 307 -12.38 12.57 -13.45
N ARG A 308 -11.19 11.99 -13.64
CA ARG A 308 -10.66 11.56 -14.93
C ARG A 308 -9.96 10.22 -14.79
N ASP A 309 -10.12 9.34 -15.77
CA ASP A 309 -9.44 8.05 -15.81
C ASP A 309 -7.92 8.23 -16.04
N ILE A 310 -7.12 7.48 -15.29
CA ILE A 310 -5.66 7.43 -15.40
C ILE A 310 -5.24 6.03 -15.83
N ASP A 311 -4.41 5.91 -16.85
CA ASP A 311 -3.81 4.62 -17.25
C ASP A 311 -2.73 4.22 -16.24
N LEU A 312 -3.12 3.44 -15.22
CA LEU A 312 -2.23 2.97 -14.15
C LEU A 312 -0.99 2.24 -14.69
N ASN A 313 -1.14 1.43 -15.74
CA ASN A 313 0.00 0.72 -16.32
C ASN A 313 0.96 1.68 -17.04
N ARG A 314 0.44 2.73 -17.63
CA ARG A 314 1.26 3.79 -18.23
C ARG A 314 1.99 4.58 -17.15
N GLU A 315 1.32 4.99 -16.08
CA GLU A 315 1.96 5.72 -14.98
C GLU A 315 3.05 4.89 -14.28
N MET A 316 2.86 3.57 -14.15
CA MET A 316 3.92 2.67 -13.68
C MET A 316 5.13 2.65 -14.63
N ARG A 317 4.91 2.62 -15.95
CA ARG A 317 6.02 2.69 -16.93
C ARG A 317 6.71 4.05 -16.90
N VAL A 318 5.96 5.13 -16.78
CA VAL A 318 6.50 6.49 -16.66
C VAL A 318 7.35 6.61 -15.41
N ALA A 319 6.83 6.21 -14.25
CA ALA A 319 7.61 6.16 -13.01
C ALA A 319 8.83 5.24 -13.13
N GLY A 320 8.70 4.12 -13.84
CA GLY A 320 9.81 3.22 -14.13
C GLY A 320 10.94 3.91 -14.89
N VAL A 321 10.63 4.56 -16.03
CA VAL A 321 11.62 5.32 -16.83
C VAL A 321 12.22 6.45 -16.02
N THR A 322 11.38 7.18 -15.27
CA THR A 322 11.82 8.28 -14.42
C THR A 322 12.84 7.83 -13.37
N ASN A 323 12.53 6.72 -12.66
CA ASN A 323 13.43 6.19 -11.63
C ASN A 323 14.70 5.57 -12.23
N MET A 324 14.64 4.95 -13.41
CA MET A 324 15.86 4.50 -14.10
C MET A 324 16.78 5.69 -14.44
N ALA A 325 16.21 6.77 -14.98
CA ALA A 325 16.99 7.98 -15.30
C ALA A 325 17.52 8.66 -14.03
N ALA A 326 16.70 8.76 -12.97
CA ALA A 326 17.13 9.32 -11.69
C ALA A 326 18.23 8.46 -11.04
N GLY A 327 18.10 7.13 -11.06
CA GLY A 327 19.03 6.20 -10.44
C GLY A 327 20.43 6.24 -11.09
N VAL A 328 20.53 6.45 -12.42
CA VAL A 328 21.81 6.66 -13.09
C VAL A 328 22.55 7.89 -12.54
N GLY A 329 21.83 8.93 -12.15
CA GLY A 329 22.40 10.13 -11.51
C GLY A 329 22.42 10.09 -9.99
N ALA A 330 22.29 8.90 -9.38
CA ALA A 330 22.22 8.68 -7.94
C ALA A 330 21.02 9.36 -7.24
N GLY A 331 19.97 9.66 -7.98
CA GLY A 331 18.78 10.32 -7.44
C GLY A 331 17.89 9.40 -6.60
N LEU A 332 16.96 10.02 -5.89
CA LEU A 332 15.99 9.34 -5.02
C LEU A 332 14.82 8.75 -5.82
N VAL A 333 14.10 7.82 -5.19
CA VAL A 333 12.86 7.25 -5.74
C VAL A 333 11.74 8.29 -5.78
N GLY A 334 11.11 8.40 -6.96
CA GLY A 334 9.98 9.29 -7.20
C GLY A 334 8.87 8.62 -8.01
N TYR A 335 7.69 9.19 -7.90
CA TYR A 335 6.51 8.84 -8.71
C TYR A 335 5.48 9.98 -8.66
N LEU A 336 4.31 9.79 -9.27
CA LEU A 336 3.24 10.80 -9.29
C LEU A 336 2.85 11.24 -7.88
N GLN A 337 2.65 12.55 -7.70
CA GLN A 337 2.29 13.17 -6.42
C GLN A 337 0.82 13.57 -6.42
N LEU A 338 0.00 12.96 -5.57
CA LEU A 338 -1.43 13.26 -5.45
C LEU A 338 -1.68 14.74 -5.09
N GLY A 339 -0.97 15.26 -4.08
CA GLY A 339 -1.20 16.60 -3.56
C GLY A 339 -0.91 17.70 -4.58
N THR A 340 0.29 17.69 -5.18
CA THR A 340 0.70 18.70 -6.17
C THR A 340 -0.08 18.58 -7.47
N SER A 341 -0.43 17.35 -7.90
CA SER A 341 -1.25 17.12 -9.08
C SER A 341 -2.69 17.62 -8.89
N THR A 342 -3.29 17.37 -7.73
CA THR A 342 -4.62 17.91 -7.38
C THR A 342 -4.59 19.44 -7.28
N LEU A 343 -3.51 20.01 -6.73
CA LEU A 343 -3.31 21.46 -6.68
C LEU A 343 -3.25 22.05 -8.07
N ASN A 344 -2.47 21.44 -8.98
CA ASN A 344 -2.34 21.84 -10.37
C ASN A 344 -3.70 21.89 -11.09
N GLU A 345 -4.54 20.86 -10.92
CA GLU A 345 -5.91 20.83 -11.46
C GLU A 345 -6.78 21.96 -10.88
N ARG A 346 -6.76 22.16 -9.55
CA ARG A 346 -7.56 23.21 -8.86
C ARG A 346 -7.18 24.62 -9.24
N MET A 347 -5.92 24.85 -9.60
CA MET A 347 -5.46 26.16 -10.11
C MET A 347 -5.81 26.39 -11.58
N GLY A 348 -6.48 25.44 -12.25
CA GLY A 348 -6.73 25.49 -13.69
C GLY A 348 -5.46 25.39 -14.53
N ALA A 349 -4.37 24.91 -13.93
CA ALA A 349 -3.03 24.83 -14.51
C ALA A 349 -2.67 23.41 -14.97
N ALA A 350 -3.67 22.58 -15.29
CA ALA A 350 -3.51 21.18 -15.75
C ALA A 350 -2.82 21.12 -17.12
N SER A 351 -1.54 21.48 -17.13
CA SER A 351 -0.70 21.62 -18.32
C SER A 351 0.67 20.99 -18.07
N ARG A 352 1.25 20.42 -19.12
CA ARG A 352 2.65 19.92 -19.10
C ARG A 352 3.64 21.03 -18.79
N LEU A 353 3.31 22.29 -19.14
CA LEU A 353 4.13 23.47 -18.85
C LEU A 353 4.36 23.67 -17.35
N THR A 354 3.39 23.34 -16.51
CA THR A 354 3.53 23.41 -15.04
C THR A 354 4.68 22.55 -14.53
N GLY A 355 4.74 21.29 -14.98
CA GLY A 355 5.82 20.40 -14.58
C GLY A 355 7.18 20.77 -15.17
N PHE A 356 7.24 21.26 -16.41
CA PHE A 356 8.49 21.78 -16.98
C PHE A 356 8.98 23.03 -16.24
N THR A 357 8.09 23.94 -15.85
CA THR A 357 8.46 25.11 -15.04
C THR A 357 9.01 24.70 -13.68
N ALA A 358 8.34 23.75 -13.00
CA ALA A 358 8.81 23.23 -11.72
C ALA A 358 10.16 22.49 -11.87
N ALA A 359 10.36 21.72 -12.96
CA ALA A 359 11.63 21.07 -13.28
C ALA A 359 12.75 22.09 -13.52
N ALA A 360 12.45 23.16 -14.26
CA ALA A 360 13.42 24.24 -14.53
C ALA A 360 13.86 24.94 -13.23
N ILE A 361 12.93 25.25 -12.33
CA ILE A 361 13.24 25.88 -11.03
C ILE A 361 14.08 24.94 -10.17
N SER A 362 13.73 23.64 -10.08
CA SER A 362 14.52 22.64 -9.36
C SER A 362 15.93 22.48 -9.98
N GLY A 363 16.03 22.50 -11.31
CA GLY A 363 17.31 22.42 -12.05
C GLY A 363 18.19 23.65 -11.84
N VAL A 364 17.62 24.86 -11.86
CA VAL A 364 18.35 26.10 -11.54
C VAL A 364 18.88 26.06 -10.11
N THR A 365 18.06 25.62 -9.17
CA THR A 365 18.49 25.45 -7.77
C THR A 365 19.60 24.39 -7.64
N LEU A 366 19.52 23.28 -8.38
CA LEU A 366 20.58 22.27 -8.43
C LEU A 366 21.91 22.85 -8.90
N TRP A 367 21.87 23.75 -9.89
CA TRP A 367 23.07 24.34 -10.46
C TRP A 367 23.65 25.48 -9.62
N MET A 368 22.79 26.33 -9.02
CA MET A 368 23.18 27.55 -8.28
C MET A 368 23.01 27.45 -6.76
N GLY A 369 22.40 26.39 -6.27
CA GLY A 369 21.76 26.37 -4.95
C GLY A 369 22.68 26.39 -3.74
N GLY A 370 23.96 26.00 -3.86
CA GLY A 370 24.86 25.92 -2.70
C GLY A 370 24.96 27.25 -1.92
N ALA A 371 25.01 28.37 -2.64
CA ALA A 371 25.14 29.69 -2.02
C ALA A 371 23.87 30.15 -1.26
N VAL A 372 22.69 29.73 -1.67
CA VAL A 372 21.41 30.16 -1.06
C VAL A 372 20.95 29.19 0.03
N LEU A 373 21.17 27.91 -0.15
CA LEU A 373 20.68 26.86 0.76
C LEU A 373 21.39 26.86 2.12
N GLY A 374 22.63 27.36 2.19
CA GLY A 374 23.39 27.50 3.43
C GLY A 374 22.77 28.44 4.45
N PHE A 375 21.84 29.28 4.02
CA PHE A 375 21.10 30.18 4.91
C PHE A 375 19.73 29.63 5.34
N VAL A 376 19.37 28.42 4.95
CA VAL A 376 18.06 27.86 5.34
C VAL A 376 18.17 27.11 6.66
N PRO A 377 17.32 27.45 7.67
CA PRO A 377 17.36 26.79 8.98
C PRO A 377 16.94 25.32 8.91
N THR A 378 17.64 24.44 9.64
CA THR A 378 17.33 22.99 9.73
C THR A 378 15.93 22.72 10.26
N VAL A 379 15.41 23.60 11.13
CA VAL A 379 14.05 23.51 11.69
C VAL A 379 12.96 23.55 10.62
N VAL A 380 13.19 24.20 9.48
CA VAL A 380 12.25 24.26 8.34
C VAL A 380 12.00 22.85 7.80
N PHE A 381 13.07 22.12 7.54
CA PHE A 381 13.00 20.78 6.93
C PHE A 381 12.54 19.72 7.93
N GLY A 382 13.02 19.83 9.18
CA GLY A 382 12.58 18.95 10.27
C GLY A 382 11.08 19.11 10.57
N SER A 383 10.57 20.35 10.62
CA SER A 383 9.13 20.60 10.83
C SER A 383 8.28 20.09 9.66
N LEU A 384 8.78 20.18 8.42
CA LEU A 384 8.09 19.65 7.25
C LEU A 384 8.02 18.11 7.26
N LEU A 385 9.11 17.43 7.64
CA LEU A 385 9.12 15.97 7.84
C LEU A 385 8.13 15.55 8.93
N ILE A 386 8.14 16.26 10.06
CA ILE A 386 7.21 16.01 11.17
C ILE A 386 5.77 16.23 10.73
N TYR A 387 5.48 17.31 10.02
CA TYR A 387 4.15 17.56 9.45
C TYR A 387 3.68 16.40 8.56
N LEU A 388 4.53 15.96 7.63
CA LEU A 388 4.21 14.84 6.75
C LEU A 388 3.97 13.55 7.55
N GLY A 389 4.85 13.26 8.50
CA GLY A 389 4.73 12.09 9.35
C GLY A 389 3.47 12.12 10.21
N LEU A 390 3.21 13.23 10.89
CA LEU A 390 2.00 13.41 11.71
C LEU A 390 0.73 13.36 10.87
N SER A 391 0.75 13.85 9.62
CA SER A 391 -0.42 13.78 8.74
C SER A 391 -0.79 12.34 8.38
N LEU A 392 0.20 11.49 8.11
CA LEU A 392 0.00 10.06 7.87
C LEU A 392 -0.46 9.33 9.13
N LEU A 393 0.17 9.62 10.27
CA LEU A 393 -0.25 9.03 11.56
C LEU A 393 -1.68 9.46 11.92
N TRP A 394 -2.04 10.73 11.73
CA TRP A 394 -3.39 11.22 11.98
C TRP A 394 -4.43 10.50 11.12
N GLU A 395 -4.17 10.35 9.84
CA GLU A 395 -5.09 9.66 8.91
C GLU A 395 -5.29 8.19 9.33
N TRP A 396 -4.22 7.48 9.65
CA TRP A 396 -4.27 6.03 9.91
C TRP A 396 -4.45 5.63 11.37
N LEU A 397 -4.22 6.51 12.34
CA LEU A 397 -4.50 6.25 13.76
C LEU A 397 -5.79 6.88 14.24
N VAL A 398 -6.09 8.12 13.81
CA VAL A 398 -7.25 8.85 14.32
C VAL A 398 -8.45 8.74 13.40
N VAL A 399 -8.28 8.99 12.10
CA VAL A 399 -9.38 8.96 11.13
C VAL A 399 -9.79 7.52 10.83
N ALA A 400 -8.82 6.63 10.63
CA ALA A 400 -9.05 5.22 10.34
C ALA A 400 -9.77 4.48 11.49
N TRP A 401 -9.55 4.85 12.76
CA TRP A 401 -10.29 4.34 13.91
C TRP A 401 -11.81 4.43 13.73
N LYS A 402 -12.30 5.49 13.11
CA LYS A 402 -13.75 5.72 12.90
C LYS A 402 -14.27 5.10 11.61
N ARG A 403 -13.40 4.70 10.69
CA ARG A 403 -13.78 4.22 9.35
C ARG A 403 -13.61 2.71 9.17
N LEU A 404 -12.64 2.12 9.86
CA LEU A 404 -12.31 0.71 9.71
C LEU A 404 -13.05 -0.17 10.72
N PRO A 405 -13.37 -1.42 10.34
CA PRO A 405 -13.72 -2.45 11.31
C PRO A 405 -12.61 -2.62 12.34
N THR A 406 -12.96 -2.95 13.58
CA THR A 406 -11.99 -3.04 14.69
C THR A 406 -10.82 -3.98 14.38
N VAL A 407 -11.09 -5.10 13.70
CA VAL A 407 -10.04 -6.09 13.38
C VAL A 407 -9.06 -5.53 12.35
N ASP A 408 -9.55 -4.82 11.33
CA ASP A 408 -8.72 -4.18 10.30
C ASP A 408 -7.85 -3.07 10.92
N TYR A 409 -8.41 -2.30 11.84
CA TYR A 409 -7.68 -1.27 12.58
C TYR A 409 -6.58 -1.88 13.46
N LEU A 410 -6.84 -3.01 14.12
CA LEU A 410 -5.82 -3.73 14.89
C LEU A 410 -4.66 -4.21 14.02
N ILE A 411 -4.92 -4.58 12.77
CA ILE A 411 -3.86 -4.92 11.79
C ILE A 411 -3.00 -3.68 11.50
N VAL A 412 -3.60 -2.51 11.30
CA VAL A 412 -2.86 -1.25 11.11
C VAL A 412 -1.94 -0.98 12.30
N LEU A 413 -2.44 -1.11 13.54
CA LEU A 413 -1.65 -0.92 14.76
C LEU A 413 -0.53 -1.96 14.89
N LEU A 414 -0.82 -3.23 14.58
CA LEU A 414 0.17 -4.31 14.60
C LEU A 414 1.33 -4.01 13.63
N ILE A 415 1.01 -3.63 12.39
CA ILE A 415 2.01 -3.29 11.38
C ILE A 415 2.86 -2.11 11.84
N LEU A 416 2.23 -1.04 12.35
CA LEU A 416 2.93 0.13 12.87
C LEU A 416 3.88 -0.25 14.00
N ALA A 417 3.43 -1.07 14.97
CA ALA A 417 4.24 -1.51 16.09
C ALA A 417 5.46 -2.34 15.62
N VAL A 418 5.25 -3.25 14.66
CA VAL A 418 6.35 -4.05 14.10
C VAL A 418 7.33 -3.17 13.31
N ILE A 419 6.84 -2.21 12.50
CA ILE A 419 7.72 -1.27 11.77
C ILE A 419 8.55 -0.44 12.77
N ALA A 420 7.95 0.02 13.85
CA ALA A 420 8.63 0.85 14.84
C ALA A 420 9.72 0.10 15.64
N THR A 421 9.61 -1.22 15.79
CA THR A 421 10.46 -2.03 16.67
C THR A 421 11.39 -2.98 15.93
N ALA A 422 10.91 -3.65 14.88
CA ALA A 422 11.65 -4.71 14.18
C ALA A 422 12.15 -4.27 12.80
N GLY A 423 11.36 -3.48 12.08
CA GLY A 423 11.72 -3.00 10.76
C GLY A 423 10.56 -2.94 9.79
N PHE A 424 10.79 -2.30 8.64
CA PHE A 424 9.73 -2.02 7.68
C PHE A 424 9.28 -3.30 6.95
N LEU A 425 10.22 -4.14 6.50
CA LEU A 425 9.90 -5.37 5.78
C LEU A 425 9.16 -6.36 6.67
N GLU A 426 9.58 -6.49 7.91
CA GLU A 426 8.96 -7.34 8.92
C GLU A 426 7.51 -6.92 9.16
N GLY A 427 7.26 -5.62 9.26
CA GLY A 427 5.90 -5.08 9.38
C GLY A 427 5.02 -5.42 8.18
N VAL A 428 5.57 -5.32 6.96
CA VAL A 428 4.87 -5.71 5.72
C VAL A 428 4.48 -7.18 5.75
N LEU A 429 5.44 -8.06 6.03
CA LEU A 429 5.23 -9.51 6.05
C LEU A 429 4.20 -9.92 7.10
N VAL A 430 4.31 -9.37 8.31
CA VAL A 430 3.35 -9.61 9.40
C VAL A 430 1.96 -9.13 9.01
N GLY A 431 1.85 -7.96 8.39
CA GLY A 431 0.57 -7.41 7.93
C GLY A 431 -0.10 -8.27 6.87
N ILE A 432 0.64 -8.71 5.87
CA ILE A 432 0.12 -9.61 4.83
C ILE A 432 -0.33 -10.94 5.45
N LEU A 433 0.51 -11.54 6.30
CA LEU A 433 0.19 -12.80 6.98
C LEU A 433 -1.07 -12.67 7.84
N ALA A 434 -1.16 -11.63 8.68
CA ALA A 434 -2.32 -11.37 9.52
C ALA A 434 -3.60 -11.22 8.70
N THR A 435 -3.52 -10.51 7.57
CA THR A 435 -4.68 -10.31 6.70
C THR A 435 -5.10 -11.58 5.98
N VAL A 436 -4.14 -12.41 5.53
CA VAL A 436 -4.45 -13.71 4.93
C VAL A 436 -5.14 -14.61 5.94
N ILE A 437 -4.63 -14.68 7.18
CA ILE A 437 -5.26 -15.45 8.27
C ILE A 437 -6.68 -14.93 8.53
N LEU A 438 -6.85 -13.61 8.65
CA LEU A 438 -8.16 -13.01 8.86
C LEU A 438 -9.14 -13.32 7.72
N PHE A 439 -8.68 -13.25 6.47
CA PHE A 439 -9.48 -13.61 5.31
C PHE A 439 -9.94 -15.07 5.38
N VAL A 440 -9.01 -16.00 5.65
CA VAL A 440 -9.33 -17.43 5.79
C VAL A 440 -10.37 -17.67 6.90
N VAL A 441 -10.16 -17.07 8.08
CA VAL A 441 -11.09 -17.20 9.22
C VAL A 441 -12.46 -16.59 8.90
N SER A 442 -12.51 -15.40 8.32
CA SER A 442 -13.76 -14.73 7.98
C SER A 442 -14.54 -15.48 6.91
N TYR A 443 -13.83 -15.96 5.88
CA TYR A 443 -14.45 -16.75 4.81
C TYR A 443 -14.94 -18.11 5.30
N SER A 444 -14.22 -18.75 6.25
CA SER A 444 -14.64 -20.02 6.87
C SER A 444 -15.96 -19.92 7.63
N ARG A 445 -16.30 -18.72 8.13
CA ARG A 445 -17.56 -18.46 8.84
C ARG A 445 -18.74 -18.13 7.92
N THR A 446 -18.48 -17.96 6.61
CA THR A 446 -19.54 -17.68 5.64
C THR A 446 -20.34 -18.96 5.38
N SER A 447 -21.66 -18.92 5.58
CA SER A 447 -22.52 -20.07 5.34
C SER A 447 -22.58 -20.39 3.83
N VAL A 448 -22.20 -21.60 3.47
CA VAL A 448 -22.41 -22.14 2.12
C VAL A 448 -23.83 -22.69 1.95
N VAL A 449 -24.59 -22.78 3.02
CA VAL A 449 -25.98 -23.22 2.99
C VAL A 449 -26.87 -22.03 2.63
N LYS A 450 -27.51 -22.12 1.46
CA LYS A 450 -28.46 -21.12 0.99
C LYS A 450 -29.83 -21.28 1.61
N HIS A 451 -30.34 -22.52 1.56
CA HIS A 451 -31.62 -22.88 2.13
C HIS A 451 -31.51 -24.16 2.96
N THR A 452 -32.17 -24.15 4.09
CA THR A 452 -32.35 -25.31 4.94
C THR A 452 -33.82 -25.68 4.87
N LEU A 453 -34.15 -26.84 4.38
CA LEU A 453 -35.50 -27.33 4.14
C LEU A 453 -35.68 -28.69 4.85
N THR A 454 -36.92 -29.08 5.04
CA THR A 454 -37.31 -30.41 5.52
C THR A 454 -38.32 -31.00 4.56
N GLY A 455 -38.53 -32.30 4.58
CA GLY A 455 -39.55 -32.97 3.75
C GLY A 455 -40.96 -32.48 3.98
N THR A 456 -41.22 -31.76 5.08
CA THR A 456 -42.51 -31.06 5.29
C THR A 456 -42.61 -29.77 4.50
N SER A 457 -41.48 -29.05 4.33
CA SER A 457 -41.41 -27.75 3.65
C SER A 457 -41.14 -27.85 2.16
N PHE A 458 -40.46 -28.90 1.71
CA PHE A 458 -40.13 -29.18 0.31
C PHE A 458 -40.66 -30.57 -0.06
N LYS A 459 -41.60 -30.63 -0.99
CA LYS A 459 -42.20 -31.86 -1.49
C LYS A 459 -41.78 -32.09 -2.95
N SER A 460 -41.62 -33.38 -3.31
CA SER A 460 -41.37 -33.73 -4.71
C SER A 460 -42.58 -33.39 -5.60
N ARG A 461 -42.35 -33.27 -6.89
CA ARG A 461 -43.39 -33.00 -7.90
C ARG A 461 -44.30 -34.18 -8.17
N VAL A 462 -44.03 -35.33 -7.57
CA VAL A 462 -44.81 -36.54 -7.77
C VAL A 462 -46.18 -36.43 -7.06
N THR A 463 -47.23 -36.81 -7.77
CA THR A 463 -48.57 -36.85 -7.19
C THR A 463 -48.77 -38.10 -6.34
N ARG A 464 -48.97 -37.91 -5.03
CA ARG A 464 -49.13 -39.01 -4.07
C ARG A 464 -50.56 -39.17 -3.62
N SER A 465 -50.89 -40.35 -3.09
CA SER A 465 -52.19 -40.63 -2.49
C SER A 465 -52.49 -39.70 -1.32
N PRO A 466 -53.76 -39.45 -0.97
CA PRO A 466 -54.09 -38.66 0.22
C PRO A 466 -53.50 -39.23 1.51
N GLU A 467 -53.40 -40.55 1.63
CA GLU A 467 -52.84 -41.28 2.78
C GLU A 467 -51.34 -41.02 2.90
N ASP A 468 -50.59 -41.18 1.78
CA ASP A 468 -49.16 -40.89 1.77
C ASP A 468 -48.84 -39.42 2.03
N ARG A 469 -49.70 -38.47 1.58
CA ARG A 469 -49.54 -37.04 1.88
C ARG A 469 -49.68 -36.74 3.36
N ALA A 470 -50.70 -37.33 4.01
CA ALA A 470 -50.93 -37.16 5.44
C ALA A 470 -49.78 -37.75 6.26
N LEU A 471 -49.25 -38.88 5.83
CA LEU A 471 -48.08 -39.51 6.42
C LEU A 471 -46.82 -38.63 6.28
N LEU A 472 -46.53 -38.14 5.10
CA LEU A 472 -45.36 -37.26 4.84
C LEU A 472 -45.46 -35.91 5.57
N GLU A 473 -46.65 -35.41 5.85
CA GLU A 473 -46.84 -34.24 6.72
C GLU A 473 -46.50 -34.53 8.17
N ALA A 474 -46.70 -35.74 8.63
CA ALA A 474 -46.38 -36.16 10.00
C ALA A 474 -44.90 -36.48 10.21
N ILE A 475 -44.26 -37.19 9.26
CA ILE A 475 -42.88 -37.72 9.41
C ILE A 475 -41.87 -37.07 8.49
N GLY A 476 -42.26 -36.17 7.60
CA GLY A 476 -41.37 -35.55 6.60
C GLY A 476 -40.19 -34.80 7.20
N ASP A 477 -40.25 -34.41 8.46
CA ASP A 477 -39.15 -33.79 9.18
C ASP A 477 -37.93 -34.71 9.38
N GLN A 478 -38.08 -36.03 9.13
CA GLN A 478 -36.98 -37.00 9.09
C GLN A 478 -36.10 -36.87 7.84
N ALA A 479 -36.54 -36.11 6.83
CA ALA A 479 -35.72 -35.74 5.67
C ALA A 479 -35.24 -34.29 5.82
N TYR A 480 -33.93 -34.09 5.90
CA TYR A 480 -33.28 -32.80 6.05
C TYR A 480 -32.56 -32.43 4.75
N LEU A 481 -32.95 -31.32 4.13
CA LEU A 481 -32.45 -30.90 2.82
C LEU A 481 -31.65 -29.61 2.94
N LEU A 482 -30.42 -29.64 2.44
CA LEU A 482 -29.47 -28.52 2.42
C LEU A 482 -29.14 -28.12 1.00
N GLN A 483 -29.56 -26.95 0.57
CA GLN A 483 -29.14 -26.37 -0.70
C GLN A 483 -27.86 -25.57 -0.52
N LEU A 484 -26.80 -25.98 -1.19
CA LEU A 484 -25.49 -25.34 -1.11
C LEU A 484 -25.30 -24.33 -2.24
N GLN A 485 -24.44 -23.31 -2.00
CA GLN A 485 -24.03 -22.32 -3.00
C GLN A 485 -22.56 -21.93 -2.88
N GLY A 486 -21.97 -21.47 -3.99
CA GLY A 486 -20.63 -20.89 -4.02
C GLY A 486 -19.52 -21.94 -4.05
N PHE A 487 -18.35 -21.56 -3.54
CA PHE A 487 -17.18 -22.45 -3.48
C PHE A 487 -17.06 -23.07 -2.09
N ILE A 488 -16.94 -24.38 -2.01
CA ILE A 488 -16.81 -25.11 -0.76
C ILE A 488 -15.35 -25.45 -0.50
N PHE A 489 -14.81 -24.98 0.62
CA PHE A 489 -13.45 -25.29 1.06
C PHE A 489 -13.46 -25.84 2.49
N PHE A 490 -12.29 -26.23 3.01
CA PHE A 490 -12.18 -26.96 4.27
C PHE A 490 -12.97 -26.33 5.43
N GLY A 491 -12.93 -24.98 5.60
CA GLY A 491 -13.64 -24.30 6.70
C GLY A 491 -15.14 -24.36 6.57
N THR A 492 -15.69 -24.07 5.38
CA THR A 492 -17.14 -24.12 5.12
C THR A 492 -17.69 -25.54 5.10
N ALA A 493 -16.91 -26.52 4.60
CA ALA A 493 -17.27 -27.93 4.64
C ALA A 493 -17.32 -28.47 6.08
N ASN A 494 -16.42 -28.00 6.95
CA ASN A 494 -16.45 -28.39 8.36
C ASN A 494 -17.67 -27.82 9.08
N SER A 495 -18.01 -26.56 8.84
CA SER A 495 -19.26 -25.94 9.38
C SER A 495 -20.51 -26.66 8.88
N LEU A 496 -20.49 -27.17 7.63
CA LEU A 496 -21.58 -28.00 7.10
C LEU A 496 -21.66 -29.34 7.82
N LEU A 497 -20.52 -30.00 8.09
CA LEU A 497 -20.46 -31.24 8.87
C LEU A 497 -21.03 -31.04 10.28
N ASP A 498 -20.65 -29.96 10.96
CA ASP A 498 -21.16 -29.66 12.30
C ASP A 498 -22.69 -29.45 12.27
N LYS A 499 -23.19 -28.69 11.28
CA LYS A 499 -24.62 -28.47 11.10
C LYS A 499 -25.42 -29.78 10.85
N VAL A 500 -24.85 -30.72 10.11
CA VAL A 500 -25.46 -32.03 9.89
C VAL A 500 -25.45 -32.85 11.20
N ARG A 501 -24.34 -32.81 11.96
CA ARG A 501 -24.20 -33.51 13.23
C ARG A 501 -25.24 -33.01 14.27
N ASP A 502 -25.30 -31.68 14.42
CA ASP A 502 -26.23 -31.05 15.35
C ASP A 502 -27.68 -31.46 15.01
N ARG A 503 -28.04 -31.40 13.73
CA ARG A 503 -29.38 -31.81 13.27
C ARG A 503 -29.68 -33.26 13.58
N VAL A 504 -28.76 -34.18 13.31
CA VAL A 504 -28.97 -35.64 13.54
C VAL A 504 -29.01 -35.98 15.05
N CYS A 505 -28.29 -35.20 15.89
CA CYS A 505 -28.33 -35.37 17.33
C CYS A 505 -29.66 -34.86 17.95
N ASP A 506 -30.17 -33.71 17.44
CA ASP A 506 -31.30 -33.03 18.04
C ASP A 506 -32.67 -33.55 17.56
N VAL A 507 -32.73 -34.03 16.32
CA VAL A 507 -33.99 -34.45 15.67
C VAL A 507 -33.80 -35.78 14.96
N PRO A 508 -34.73 -36.74 15.14
CA PRO A 508 -34.71 -37.99 14.40
C PRO A 508 -34.63 -37.73 12.88
N THR A 509 -33.48 -38.03 12.27
CA THR A 509 -33.21 -37.76 10.85
C THR A 509 -32.80 -39.05 10.19
N ARG A 510 -33.54 -39.51 9.18
CA ARG A 510 -33.23 -40.73 8.39
C ARG A 510 -32.52 -40.37 7.09
N TYR A 511 -32.77 -39.20 6.52
CA TYR A 511 -32.21 -38.77 5.24
C TYR A 511 -31.65 -37.35 5.33
N VAL A 512 -30.43 -37.16 4.86
CA VAL A 512 -29.81 -35.85 4.72
C VAL A 512 -29.48 -35.65 3.23
N VAL A 513 -30.22 -34.75 2.59
CA VAL A 513 -30.01 -34.38 1.18
C VAL A 513 -29.13 -33.15 1.09
N ILE A 514 -28.07 -33.21 0.29
CA ILE A 514 -27.16 -32.08 0.06
C ILE A 514 -27.14 -31.77 -1.43
N ASP A 515 -27.71 -30.63 -1.80
CA ASP A 515 -27.86 -30.19 -3.19
C ASP A 515 -26.68 -29.29 -3.63
N PHE A 516 -25.96 -29.74 -4.66
CA PHE A 516 -24.76 -29.09 -5.22
C PHE A 516 -25.04 -28.27 -6.47
N ARG A 517 -26.28 -28.09 -6.87
CA ARG A 517 -26.66 -27.44 -8.11
C ARG A 517 -26.07 -26.03 -8.29
N GLN A 518 -25.90 -25.27 -7.18
CA GLN A 518 -25.34 -23.93 -7.19
C GLN A 518 -23.90 -23.88 -6.65
N VAL A 519 -23.25 -25.01 -6.51
CA VAL A 519 -21.85 -25.10 -6.11
C VAL A 519 -20.96 -24.89 -7.31
N ILE A 520 -20.07 -23.90 -7.22
CA ILE A 520 -19.12 -23.50 -8.29
C ILE A 520 -17.90 -24.39 -8.30
N GLY A 521 -17.47 -24.86 -7.14
CA GLY A 521 -16.29 -25.71 -7.00
C GLY A 521 -16.05 -26.18 -5.57
N LEU A 522 -15.10 -27.08 -5.41
CA LEU A 522 -14.75 -27.72 -4.15
C LEU A 522 -13.24 -27.90 -4.06
N ASP A 523 -12.63 -27.62 -2.89
CA ASP A 523 -11.23 -27.94 -2.67
C ASP A 523 -11.03 -29.41 -2.26
N SER A 524 -9.78 -29.88 -2.33
CA SER A 524 -9.45 -31.28 -2.01
C SER A 524 -9.67 -31.59 -0.52
N THR A 525 -9.57 -30.60 0.35
CA THR A 525 -9.68 -30.77 1.80
C THR A 525 -11.16 -30.85 2.23
N ALA A 526 -12.06 -30.20 1.50
CA ALA A 526 -13.49 -30.31 1.75
C ALA A 526 -14.03 -31.74 1.55
N LEU A 527 -13.43 -32.54 0.64
CA LEU A 527 -13.75 -33.95 0.46
C LEU A 527 -13.57 -34.77 1.75
N LEU A 528 -12.59 -34.43 2.59
CA LEU A 528 -12.40 -35.09 3.89
C LEU A 528 -13.59 -34.86 4.82
N SER A 529 -14.20 -33.66 4.79
CA SER A 529 -15.38 -33.35 5.60
C SER A 529 -16.61 -34.13 5.12
N PHE A 530 -16.78 -34.31 3.80
CA PHE A 530 -17.85 -35.17 3.27
C PHE A 530 -17.62 -36.65 3.57
N ASN A 531 -16.37 -37.13 3.56
CA ASN A 531 -16.04 -38.50 4.01
C ASN A 531 -16.38 -38.70 5.51
N LYS A 532 -16.10 -37.66 6.35
CA LYS A 532 -16.49 -37.71 7.76
C LYS A 532 -18.02 -37.68 7.92
N MET A 533 -18.76 -36.97 7.04
CA MET A 533 -20.23 -37.03 7.03
C MET A 533 -20.72 -38.46 6.71
N ALA A 534 -20.12 -39.13 5.73
CA ALA A 534 -20.45 -40.51 5.41
C ALA A 534 -20.13 -41.47 6.57
N GLN A 535 -19.04 -41.26 7.30
CA GLN A 535 -18.74 -42.00 8.53
C GLN A 535 -19.80 -41.72 9.62
N THR A 536 -20.23 -40.48 9.79
CA THR A 536 -21.30 -40.09 10.72
C THR A 536 -22.62 -40.73 10.30
N ALA A 537 -22.89 -40.81 8.99
CA ALA A 537 -24.09 -41.45 8.46
C ALA A 537 -24.15 -42.94 8.79
N ARG A 538 -23.00 -43.65 8.64
CA ARG A 538 -22.88 -45.08 9.02
C ARG A 538 -23.15 -45.30 10.53
N ALA A 539 -22.57 -44.43 11.38
CA ALA A 539 -22.70 -44.54 12.82
C ALA A 539 -24.11 -44.15 13.33
N GLY A 540 -24.72 -43.18 12.65
CA GLY A 540 -26.06 -42.63 13.03
C GLY A 540 -27.24 -43.28 12.30
N ASN A 541 -26.99 -44.32 11.46
CA ASN A 541 -28.00 -45.03 10.66
C ASN A 541 -28.91 -44.07 9.84
N PHE A 542 -28.30 -43.07 9.16
CA PHE A 542 -29.00 -42.21 8.22
C PHE A 542 -28.30 -42.24 6.85
N THR A 543 -29.05 -41.93 5.78
CA THR A 543 -28.51 -41.94 4.42
C THR A 543 -28.21 -40.51 3.96
N LEU A 544 -27.00 -40.27 3.45
CA LEU A 544 -26.62 -39.06 2.74
C LEU A 544 -26.99 -39.18 1.27
N VAL A 545 -27.75 -38.21 0.77
CA VAL A 545 -28.12 -38.11 -0.64
C VAL A 545 -27.46 -36.87 -1.24
N PHE A 546 -26.55 -37.07 -2.16
CA PHE A 546 -25.90 -35.99 -2.91
C PHE A 546 -26.66 -35.75 -4.21
N SER A 547 -27.21 -34.55 -4.39
CA SER A 547 -27.99 -34.18 -5.58
C SER A 547 -27.34 -33.05 -6.38
N GLY A 548 -27.61 -33.00 -7.67
CA GLY A 548 -27.20 -31.89 -8.54
C GLY A 548 -25.69 -31.77 -8.76
N LEU A 549 -24.92 -32.84 -8.57
CA LEU A 549 -23.47 -32.84 -8.82
C LEU A 549 -23.20 -32.76 -10.32
N SER A 550 -22.31 -31.83 -10.71
CA SER A 550 -21.75 -31.86 -12.06
C SER A 550 -20.85 -33.08 -12.25
N GLY A 551 -20.73 -33.63 -13.46
CA GLY A 551 -19.91 -34.81 -13.72
C GLY A 551 -18.47 -34.69 -13.22
N LYS A 552 -17.88 -33.47 -13.26
CA LYS A 552 -16.54 -33.21 -12.71
C LYS A 552 -16.51 -33.33 -11.17
N LEU A 553 -17.54 -32.88 -10.48
CA LEU A 553 -17.64 -32.99 -9.03
C LEU A 553 -17.91 -34.42 -8.62
N GLN A 554 -18.78 -35.13 -9.32
CA GLN A 554 -19.06 -36.55 -9.05
C GLN A 554 -17.81 -37.40 -9.19
N THR A 555 -17.03 -37.26 -10.27
CA THR A 555 -15.75 -37.94 -10.44
C THR A 555 -14.79 -37.67 -9.28
N ARG A 556 -14.73 -36.43 -8.78
CA ARG A 556 -13.90 -36.06 -7.61
C ARG A 556 -14.39 -36.71 -6.32
N PHE A 557 -15.70 -36.85 -6.12
CA PHE A 557 -16.28 -37.50 -4.97
C PHE A 557 -15.93 -39.00 -4.98
N GLU A 558 -16.11 -39.65 -6.13
CA GLU A 558 -15.79 -41.07 -6.31
C GLU A 558 -14.29 -41.36 -6.12
N GLN A 559 -13.41 -40.48 -6.67
CA GLN A 559 -11.96 -40.56 -6.47
C GLN A 559 -11.56 -40.31 -5.01
N GLY A 560 -12.30 -39.45 -4.31
CA GLY A 560 -12.12 -39.14 -2.89
C GLY A 560 -12.68 -40.19 -1.95
N GLY A 561 -13.22 -41.31 -2.45
CA GLY A 561 -13.74 -42.40 -1.63
C GLY A 561 -15.22 -42.36 -1.31
N LEU A 562 -15.95 -41.33 -1.78
CA LEU A 562 -17.40 -41.23 -1.64
C LEU A 562 -18.05 -41.94 -2.84
N ARG A 563 -18.28 -43.22 -2.72
CA ARG A 563 -19.02 -44.03 -3.71
C ARG A 563 -20.41 -44.34 -3.21
N GLU A 564 -21.31 -44.72 -4.12
CA GLU A 564 -22.62 -45.20 -3.71
C GLU A 564 -22.47 -46.41 -2.79
N GLU A 565 -23.14 -46.35 -1.66
CA GLU A 565 -23.14 -47.38 -0.64
C GLU A 565 -24.55 -47.51 -0.07
N ALA A 566 -25.14 -48.68 -0.19
CA ALA A 566 -26.53 -48.91 0.26
C ALA A 566 -26.72 -48.50 1.72
N GLY A 567 -27.73 -47.71 1.98
CA GLY A 567 -28.05 -47.18 3.32
C GLY A 567 -27.13 -46.08 3.84
N VAL A 568 -26.05 -45.69 3.14
CA VAL A 568 -25.11 -44.68 3.61
C VAL A 568 -24.97 -43.52 2.62
N VAL A 569 -24.68 -43.77 1.36
CA VAL A 569 -24.44 -42.75 0.34
C VAL A 569 -25.20 -43.06 -0.94
N ARG A 570 -25.96 -42.08 -1.42
CA ARG A 570 -26.68 -42.15 -2.69
C ARG A 570 -26.45 -40.90 -3.51
N TYR A 571 -26.44 -41.05 -4.85
CA TYR A 571 -26.44 -39.92 -5.80
C TYR A 571 -27.81 -39.78 -6.46
N ALA A 572 -28.29 -38.55 -6.54
CA ALA A 572 -29.51 -38.18 -7.24
C ALA A 572 -29.24 -37.13 -8.31
N HIS A 573 -29.99 -37.17 -9.41
CA HIS A 573 -29.82 -36.27 -10.52
C HIS A 573 -30.02 -34.79 -10.11
N ASP A 574 -31.06 -34.53 -9.36
CA ASP A 574 -31.39 -33.18 -8.83
C ASP A 574 -32.12 -33.30 -7.48
N LEU A 575 -32.47 -32.14 -6.91
CA LEU A 575 -33.13 -32.08 -5.61
C LEU A 575 -34.51 -32.70 -5.60
N ASP A 576 -35.27 -32.63 -6.72
CA ASP A 576 -36.60 -33.17 -6.84
C ASP A 576 -36.58 -34.69 -6.79
N HIS A 577 -35.72 -35.34 -7.56
CA HIS A 577 -35.50 -36.78 -7.55
C HIS A 577 -34.94 -37.27 -6.19
N ALA A 578 -34.09 -36.45 -5.54
CA ALA A 578 -33.62 -36.78 -4.20
C ALA A 578 -34.77 -36.76 -3.16
N ALA A 579 -35.64 -35.76 -3.23
CA ALA A 579 -36.81 -35.64 -2.38
C ALA A 579 -37.81 -36.77 -2.64
N GLU A 580 -38.11 -37.04 -3.93
CA GLU A 580 -38.98 -38.17 -4.34
C GLU A 580 -38.50 -39.49 -3.72
N TRP A 581 -37.21 -39.80 -3.85
CA TRP A 581 -36.64 -41.00 -3.29
C TRP A 581 -36.74 -41.05 -1.76
N CYS A 582 -36.49 -39.95 -1.06
CA CYS A 582 -36.63 -39.85 0.39
C CYS A 582 -38.09 -40.10 0.83
N GLU A 583 -39.03 -39.51 0.11
CA GLU A 583 -40.49 -39.69 0.37
C GLU A 583 -40.92 -41.15 0.16
N ASP A 584 -40.45 -41.80 -0.95
CA ASP A 584 -40.72 -43.20 -1.22
C ASP A 584 -40.22 -44.12 -0.08
N GLN A 585 -38.96 -43.88 0.36
CA GLN A 585 -38.38 -44.65 1.47
C GLN A 585 -39.11 -44.43 2.81
N LEU A 586 -39.54 -43.16 3.09
CA LEU A 586 -40.30 -42.87 4.29
C LEU A 586 -41.68 -43.57 4.30
N CYS A 587 -42.35 -43.59 3.14
CA CYS A 587 -43.66 -44.25 3.01
C CYS A 587 -43.50 -45.80 3.08
N ALA A 588 -42.46 -46.36 2.47
CA ALA A 588 -42.19 -47.82 2.51
C ALA A 588 -41.90 -48.29 3.93
N ASN A 589 -40.98 -47.63 4.63
CA ASN A 589 -40.58 -48.01 6.00
C ASN A 589 -41.72 -48.00 7.00
N GLN A 590 -42.71 -47.10 6.80
CA GLN A 590 -43.85 -47.01 7.71
C GLN A 590 -44.94 -48.06 7.41
N ARG A 591 -44.91 -48.64 6.21
CA ARG A 591 -45.82 -49.75 5.85
C ARG A 591 -45.30 -51.10 6.32
N ASP A 592 -43.98 -51.21 6.56
CA ASP A 592 -43.31 -52.44 7.03
C ASP A 592 -43.24 -52.48 8.58
N ASP A 593 -43.38 -51.35 9.29
CA ASP A 593 -43.54 -51.23 10.74
C ASP A 593 -45.01 -51.36 11.14
#